data_8b0560aa29230ea95956ea262f8064c4
#
_entry.id   8b0560aa29230ea95956ea262f8064c4
#
_cell.length_a   1.000
_cell.length_b   1.000
_cell.length_c   1.000
_cell.angle_alpha   90.00
_cell.angle_beta   90.00
_cell.angle_gamma   90.00
#
_symmetry.space_group_name_H-M   'P 1'
#
loop_
_entity.id
_entity.type
_entity.pdbx_description
1 polymer ?
#
loop_
_entity_poly.entity_id
_entity_poly.type
_entity_poly.pdbx_seq_one_letter_code
_entity_poly.pdbx_strand_id
1 'polypeptide(L)'
;MSVAKKDYKKITTKSLIDMKANGEKISMLTAYDFTMAKIVDTAGIDVILVGDSASNVMAGHETTLPITLDQMIYHASSVVRAVDRALVVVDLPFGSYQSDSKEALRSSIRIMKESGGHAVKLEGGREIESSIKKILNAGIPVMGHLGLTPQSIYKFGTYTVRAKEEEEAEQLLEDAKMLERIGCFALVLEKIPAKLAQKVAESISIPVIGIGAGGGVDGQVLVLHDMIGMTHEFSPRFLRRYMNLFEDMTKAIGQYAADVKSKDFPNANEQY
;
A
#
# COMPACT_ATOMS: atom_id res chain seq x y z
N MET A 1 -25.69 21.36 -11.84
CA MET A 1 -25.49 20.43 -12.95
C MET A 1 -25.27 19.04 -12.36
N SER A 2 -26.16 18.08 -12.64
CA SER A 2 -25.99 16.69 -12.23
C SER A 2 -24.86 16.08 -13.07
N VAL A 3 -23.70 15.88 -12.45
CA VAL A 3 -22.64 15.07 -13.06
C VAL A 3 -23.16 13.64 -13.06
N ALA A 4 -23.38 13.08 -14.25
CA ALA A 4 -23.74 11.68 -14.42
C ALA A 4 -22.70 10.84 -13.66
N LYS A 5 -23.13 10.09 -12.62
CA LYS A 5 -22.30 9.08 -11.99
C LYS A 5 -21.89 8.11 -13.08
N LYS A 6 -20.61 8.11 -13.44
CA LYS A 6 -20.05 7.02 -14.26
C LYS A 6 -20.27 5.72 -13.47
N ASP A 7 -20.90 4.75 -14.11
CA ASP A 7 -21.18 3.43 -13.55
C ASP A 7 -19.86 2.63 -13.53
N TYR A 8 -19.00 2.90 -12.54
CA TYR A 8 -17.77 2.15 -12.34
C TYR A 8 -18.08 0.84 -11.61
N LYS A 9 -17.73 -0.29 -12.21
CA LYS A 9 -17.74 -1.56 -11.49
C LYS A 9 -16.67 -1.51 -10.39
N LYS A 10 -17.08 -1.51 -9.13
CA LYS A 10 -16.18 -1.50 -7.98
C LYS A 10 -15.30 -2.75 -7.94
N ILE A 11 -14.04 -2.57 -7.62
CA ILE A 11 -13.11 -3.66 -7.34
C ILE A 11 -13.34 -4.14 -5.91
N THR A 12 -13.45 -5.46 -5.76
CA THR A 12 -13.65 -6.15 -4.48
C THR A 12 -12.55 -7.18 -4.27
N THR A 13 -12.46 -7.76 -3.08
CA THR A 13 -11.55 -8.89 -2.82
C THR A 13 -11.80 -10.06 -3.78
N LYS A 14 -13.07 -10.34 -4.09
CA LYS A 14 -13.44 -11.34 -5.09
C LYS A 14 -12.94 -10.99 -6.49
N SER A 15 -13.02 -9.71 -6.89
CA SER A 15 -12.52 -9.27 -8.20
C SER A 15 -11.04 -9.57 -8.37
N LEU A 16 -10.22 -9.39 -7.32
CA LEU A 16 -8.78 -9.67 -7.38
C LEU A 16 -8.50 -11.18 -7.55
N ILE A 17 -9.27 -12.03 -6.88
CA ILE A 17 -9.16 -13.50 -7.04
C ILE A 17 -9.52 -13.90 -8.48
N ASP A 18 -10.59 -13.31 -9.03
CA ASP A 18 -11.01 -13.56 -10.41
C ASP A 18 -9.95 -13.06 -11.42
N MET A 19 -9.34 -11.91 -11.20
CA MET A 19 -8.25 -11.39 -12.03
C MET A 19 -7.07 -12.38 -12.08
N LYS A 20 -6.62 -12.90 -10.92
CA LYS A 20 -5.59 -13.95 -10.90
C LYS A 20 -6.01 -15.17 -11.68
N ALA A 21 -7.21 -15.69 -11.46
CA ALA A 21 -7.72 -16.88 -12.15
C ALA A 21 -7.76 -16.69 -13.69
N ASN A 22 -8.01 -15.46 -14.15
CA ASN A 22 -8.02 -15.10 -15.56
C ASN A 22 -6.63 -14.72 -16.13
N GLY A 23 -5.58 -14.72 -15.30
CA GLY A 23 -4.25 -14.26 -15.72
C GLY A 23 -4.12 -12.75 -15.91
N GLU A 24 -5.07 -11.97 -15.41
CA GLU A 24 -5.07 -10.50 -15.46
C GLU A 24 -4.15 -9.96 -14.35
N LYS A 25 -3.31 -8.97 -14.69
CA LYS A 25 -2.39 -8.37 -13.71
C LYS A 25 -3.10 -7.30 -12.88
N ILE A 26 -2.78 -7.26 -11.59
CA ILE A 26 -3.34 -6.34 -10.62
C ILE A 26 -2.38 -5.17 -10.42
N SER A 27 -2.89 -3.96 -10.62
CA SER A 27 -2.17 -2.72 -10.31
C SER A 27 -2.52 -2.22 -8.91
N MET A 28 -1.49 -1.98 -8.09
CA MET A 28 -1.65 -1.45 -6.75
C MET A 28 -0.72 -0.26 -6.53
N LEU A 29 -1.19 0.78 -5.87
CA LEU A 29 -0.42 2.00 -5.60
C LEU A 29 -0.82 2.58 -4.25
N THR A 30 0.12 3.21 -3.54
CA THR A 30 -0.23 3.89 -2.29
C THR A 30 -0.92 5.23 -2.56
N ALA A 31 -1.77 5.66 -1.61
CA ALA A 31 -2.24 7.05 -1.50
C ALA A 31 -2.55 7.37 -0.04
N TYR A 32 -2.45 8.67 0.33
CA TYR A 32 -2.54 9.09 1.74
C TYR A 32 -3.46 10.30 1.95
N ASP A 33 -3.93 10.92 0.89
CA ASP A 33 -4.83 12.07 0.94
C ASP A 33 -5.91 12.00 -0.15
N PHE A 34 -6.89 12.89 -0.05
CA PHE A 34 -8.04 12.94 -0.95
C PHE A 34 -7.66 13.22 -2.41
N THR A 35 -6.79 14.20 -2.64
CA THR A 35 -6.47 14.67 -4.00
C THR A 35 -5.67 13.62 -4.77
N MET A 36 -4.62 13.06 -4.16
CA MET A 36 -3.82 12.00 -4.76
C MET A 36 -4.64 10.72 -4.96
N ALA A 37 -5.47 10.34 -3.98
CA ALA A 37 -6.35 9.17 -4.13
C ALA A 37 -7.33 9.33 -5.31
N LYS A 38 -7.88 10.54 -5.52
CA LYS A 38 -8.76 10.83 -6.67
C LYS A 38 -8.04 10.68 -8.00
N ILE A 39 -6.79 11.14 -8.08
CA ILE A 39 -5.95 10.99 -9.28
C ILE A 39 -5.68 9.50 -9.54
N VAL A 40 -5.27 8.75 -8.51
CA VAL A 40 -4.93 7.32 -8.60
C VAL A 40 -6.15 6.49 -9.02
N ASP A 41 -7.33 6.73 -8.44
CA ASP A 41 -8.58 6.04 -8.78
C ASP A 41 -9.03 6.37 -10.22
N THR A 42 -8.91 7.65 -10.62
CA THR A 42 -9.23 8.12 -11.98
C THR A 42 -8.29 7.50 -13.03
N ALA A 43 -7.02 7.26 -12.66
CA ALA A 43 -6.05 6.58 -13.51
C ALA A 43 -6.34 5.08 -13.71
N GLY A 44 -7.28 4.51 -12.95
CA GLY A 44 -7.73 3.13 -13.14
C GLY A 44 -6.94 2.09 -12.35
N ILE A 45 -6.22 2.48 -11.30
CA ILE A 45 -5.54 1.56 -10.38
C ILE A 45 -6.58 0.65 -9.68
N ASP A 46 -6.28 -0.65 -9.56
CA ASP A 46 -7.22 -1.62 -9.01
C ASP A 46 -7.27 -1.62 -7.49
N VAL A 47 -6.13 -1.42 -6.84
CA VAL A 47 -6.02 -1.39 -5.38
C VAL A 47 -5.27 -0.15 -4.93
N ILE A 48 -5.86 0.60 -3.99
CA ILE A 48 -5.18 1.70 -3.32
C ILE A 48 -4.80 1.24 -1.91
N LEU A 49 -3.51 1.33 -1.60
CA LEU A 49 -2.98 1.03 -0.27
C LEU A 49 -2.81 2.33 0.52
N VAL A 50 -3.48 2.42 1.65
CA VAL A 50 -3.12 3.39 2.67
C VAL A 50 -2.04 2.74 3.53
N GLY A 51 -0.79 2.90 3.09
CA GLY A 51 0.37 2.24 3.67
C GLY A 51 0.91 2.97 4.90
N ASP A 52 1.50 2.23 5.83
CA ASP A 52 2.25 2.81 6.95
C ASP A 52 3.53 3.56 6.50
N SER A 53 3.93 3.38 5.23
CA SER A 53 4.91 4.22 4.52
C SER A 53 4.54 5.72 4.52
N ALA A 54 3.29 6.09 4.89
CA ALA A 54 2.92 7.46 5.23
C ALA A 54 3.84 8.06 6.32
N SER A 55 4.34 7.23 7.24
CA SER A 55 5.35 7.63 8.23
C SER A 55 6.58 8.26 7.57
N ASN A 56 7.05 7.68 6.47
CA ASN A 56 8.21 8.17 5.74
C ASN A 56 7.85 9.35 4.83
N VAL A 57 6.92 9.14 3.89
CA VAL A 57 6.71 10.09 2.77
C VAL A 57 5.80 11.27 3.12
N MET A 58 4.99 11.17 4.17
CA MET A 58 4.11 12.25 4.64
C MET A 58 4.62 12.92 5.91
N ALA A 59 5.16 12.15 6.85
CA ALA A 59 5.62 12.67 8.15
C ALA A 59 7.14 12.85 8.25
N GLY A 60 7.94 12.32 7.30
CA GLY A 60 9.39 12.48 7.24
C GLY A 60 10.15 11.64 8.28
N HIS A 61 9.54 10.59 8.82
CA HIS A 61 10.24 9.67 9.71
C HIS A 61 11.16 8.71 8.95
N GLU A 62 12.23 8.24 9.60
CA GLU A 62 13.18 7.29 9.01
C GLU A 62 12.59 5.89 8.81
N THR A 63 11.59 5.50 9.61
CA THR A 63 10.94 4.18 9.57
C THR A 63 9.43 4.31 9.55
N THR A 64 8.74 3.19 9.28
CA THR A 64 7.27 3.11 9.37
C THR A 64 6.75 3.03 10.80
N LEU A 65 7.61 2.79 11.80
CA LEU A 65 7.22 2.49 13.18
C LEU A 65 6.50 3.63 13.91
N PRO A 66 6.83 4.94 13.71
CA PRO A 66 6.23 6.01 14.49
C PRO A 66 4.76 6.31 14.19
N ILE A 67 4.25 5.91 13.00
CA ILE A 67 2.88 6.26 12.62
C ILE A 67 1.87 5.55 13.53
N THR A 68 0.88 6.31 14.02
CA THR A 68 -0.14 5.81 14.93
C THR A 68 -1.38 5.30 14.21
N LEU A 69 -2.21 4.51 14.90
CA LEU A 69 -3.49 4.05 14.38
C LEU A 69 -4.42 5.22 14.03
N ASP A 70 -4.42 6.29 14.82
CA ASP A 70 -5.25 7.48 14.56
C ASP A 70 -4.81 8.21 13.28
N GLN A 71 -3.52 8.31 13.03
CA GLN A 71 -2.98 8.87 11.80
C GLN A 71 -3.34 7.99 10.59
N MET A 72 -3.24 6.67 10.72
CA MET A 72 -3.68 5.76 9.65
C MET A 72 -5.17 5.90 9.35
N ILE A 73 -6.02 6.03 10.36
CA ILE A 73 -7.45 6.29 10.21
C ILE A 73 -7.71 7.64 9.51
N TYR A 74 -6.97 8.68 9.86
CA TYR A 74 -7.05 9.99 9.21
C TYR A 74 -6.74 9.91 7.71
N HIS A 75 -5.61 9.29 7.34
CA HIS A 75 -5.23 9.07 5.95
C HIS A 75 -6.26 8.22 5.21
N ALA A 76 -6.65 7.09 5.80
CA ALA A 76 -7.61 6.17 5.20
C ALA A 76 -8.97 6.82 4.95
N SER A 77 -9.50 7.60 5.90
CA SER A 77 -10.77 8.31 5.74
C SER A 77 -10.71 9.36 4.62
N SER A 78 -9.55 9.99 4.42
CA SER A 78 -9.33 10.94 3.32
C SER A 78 -9.32 10.23 1.97
N VAL A 79 -8.63 9.11 1.88
CA VAL A 79 -8.56 8.27 0.67
C VAL A 79 -9.91 7.70 0.29
N VAL A 80 -10.62 7.09 1.24
CA VAL A 80 -11.93 6.44 1.00
C VAL A 80 -12.96 7.42 0.43
N ARG A 81 -12.97 8.68 0.90
CA ARG A 81 -13.88 9.71 0.35
C ARG A 81 -13.60 10.07 -1.11
N ALA A 82 -12.40 9.81 -1.60
CA ALA A 82 -11.98 10.14 -2.97
C ALA A 82 -12.22 9.02 -3.98
N VAL A 83 -12.37 7.77 -3.52
CA VAL A 83 -12.34 6.57 -4.34
C VAL A 83 -13.74 6.12 -4.73
N ASP A 84 -13.96 5.93 -6.01
CA ASP A 84 -15.22 5.43 -6.57
C ASP A 84 -15.12 3.95 -7.00
N ARG A 85 -13.94 3.51 -7.48
CA ARG A 85 -13.72 2.20 -8.12
C ARG A 85 -12.79 1.27 -7.34
N ALA A 86 -11.60 1.73 -6.96
CA ALA A 86 -10.53 0.89 -6.42
C ALA A 86 -10.88 0.24 -5.08
N LEU A 87 -10.30 -0.93 -4.81
CA LEU A 87 -10.32 -1.53 -3.48
C LEU A 87 -9.34 -0.76 -2.58
N VAL A 88 -9.81 -0.24 -1.45
CA VAL A 88 -8.96 0.45 -0.47
C VAL A 88 -8.55 -0.52 0.63
N VAL A 89 -7.25 -0.78 0.73
CA VAL A 89 -6.62 -1.59 1.78
C VAL A 89 -5.84 -0.67 2.72
N VAL A 90 -5.94 -0.88 4.02
CA VAL A 90 -5.32 -0.02 5.05
C VAL A 90 -4.36 -0.85 5.90
N ASP A 91 -3.13 -0.37 6.06
CA ASP A 91 -2.17 -1.02 6.94
C ASP A 91 -2.54 -0.84 8.41
N LEU A 92 -2.43 -1.93 9.16
CA LEU A 92 -2.33 -1.85 10.62
C LEU A 92 -0.90 -1.40 10.98
N PRO A 93 -0.73 -0.26 11.67
CA PRO A 93 0.60 0.22 12.03
C PRO A 93 1.24 -0.65 13.12
N PHE A 94 2.56 -0.55 13.24
CA PHE A 94 3.32 -1.25 14.27
C PHE A 94 2.75 -1.00 15.67
N GLY A 95 2.68 -2.06 16.48
CA GLY A 95 2.15 -2.02 17.85
C GLY A 95 0.64 -2.21 17.94
N SER A 96 -0.09 -2.17 16.83
CA SER A 96 -1.57 -2.26 16.83
C SER A 96 -2.12 -3.69 16.69
N TYR A 97 -1.24 -4.70 16.43
CA TYR A 97 -1.68 -6.09 16.21
C TYR A 97 -0.68 -7.16 16.68
N GLN A 98 0.55 -6.77 17.02
CA GLN A 98 1.60 -7.73 17.41
C GLN A 98 1.45 -8.21 18.87
N SER A 99 0.86 -7.39 19.75
CA SER A 99 0.77 -7.67 21.18
C SER A 99 -0.17 -8.84 21.49
N ASP A 100 -1.38 -8.81 20.95
CA ASP A 100 -2.36 -9.88 21.07
C ASP A 100 -3.49 -9.78 20.02
N SER A 101 -4.22 -10.88 19.84
CA SER A 101 -5.27 -10.98 18.82
C SER A 101 -6.53 -10.13 19.12
N LYS A 102 -6.77 -9.74 20.37
CA LYS A 102 -7.91 -8.88 20.73
C LYS A 102 -7.60 -7.43 20.36
N GLU A 103 -6.37 -6.98 20.58
CA GLU A 103 -5.91 -5.67 20.16
C GLU A 103 -5.90 -5.56 18.62
N ALA A 104 -5.41 -6.58 17.93
CA ALA A 104 -5.46 -6.66 16.47
C ALA A 104 -6.89 -6.50 15.94
N LEU A 105 -7.86 -7.18 16.54
CA LEU A 105 -9.27 -7.03 16.17
C LEU A 105 -9.82 -5.64 16.48
N ARG A 106 -9.53 -5.07 17.65
CA ARG A 106 -9.99 -3.71 18.01
C ARG A 106 -9.46 -2.67 17.03
N SER A 107 -8.17 -2.73 16.70
CA SER A 107 -7.51 -1.84 15.75
C SER A 107 -8.13 -1.97 14.36
N SER A 108 -8.38 -3.19 13.90
CA SER A 108 -9.04 -3.45 12.61
C SER A 108 -10.47 -2.90 12.58
N ILE A 109 -11.25 -3.10 13.65
CA ILE A 109 -12.61 -2.55 13.76
C ILE A 109 -12.59 -1.02 13.69
N ARG A 110 -11.63 -0.38 14.34
CA ARG A 110 -11.47 1.08 14.28
C ARG A 110 -11.21 1.53 12.85
N ILE A 111 -10.25 0.93 12.16
CA ILE A 111 -9.99 1.24 10.74
C ILE A 111 -11.27 1.11 9.92
N MET A 112 -11.94 -0.04 9.97
CA MET A 112 -13.13 -0.29 9.15
C MET A 112 -14.26 0.71 9.43
N LYS A 113 -14.54 0.99 10.71
CA LYS A 113 -15.66 1.85 11.12
C LYS A 113 -15.38 3.34 10.97
N GLU A 114 -14.16 3.77 11.31
CA GLU A 114 -13.83 5.20 11.39
C GLU A 114 -13.35 5.74 10.04
N SER A 115 -12.74 4.90 9.19
CA SER A 115 -12.27 5.33 7.87
C SER A 115 -13.16 4.89 6.71
N GLY A 116 -13.92 3.80 6.86
CA GLY A 116 -14.62 3.16 5.76
C GLY A 116 -13.73 2.33 4.84
N GLY A 117 -12.49 1.99 5.25
CA GLY A 117 -11.59 1.10 4.50
C GLY A 117 -12.25 -0.25 4.20
N HIS A 118 -11.82 -0.91 3.11
CA HIS A 118 -12.46 -2.13 2.63
C HIS A 118 -11.79 -3.40 3.15
N ALA A 119 -10.51 -3.34 3.51
CA ALA A 119 -9.70 -4.43 4.03
C ALA A 119 -8.52 -3.89 4.83
N VAL A 120 -7.88 -4.75 5.62
CA VAL A 120 -6.64 -4.41 6.35
C VAL A 120 -5.45 -5.22 5.83
N LYS A 121 -4.22 -4.67 5.96
CA LYS A 121 -2.98 -5.39 5.69
C LYS A 121 -2.15 -5.50 6.97
N LEU A 122 -1.51 -6.67 7.17
CA LEU A 122 -0.64 -6.96 8.30
C LEU A 122 0.67 -7.59 7.82
N GLU A 123 1.76 -7.25 8.48
CA GLU A 123 3.09 -7.78 8.22
C GLU A 123 3.41 -8.94 9.18
N GLY A 124 3.80 -10.08 8.60
CA GLY A 124 4.22 -11.28 9.32
C GLY A 124 3.51 -12.54 8.86
N GLY A 125 4.03 -13.68 9.28
CA GLY A 125 3.55 -15.02 9.00
C GLY A 125 2.94 -15.69 10.23
N ARG A 126 3.48 -16.86 10.58
CA ARG A 126 3.00 -17.69 11.69
C ARG A 126 2.97 -16.99 13.06
N GLU A 127 3.85 -16.03 13.28
CA GLU A 127 3.94 -15.28 14.54
C GLU A 127 2.70 -14.41 14.81
N ILE A 128 1.96 -14.03 13.76
CA ILE A 128 0.73 -13.24 13.88
C ILE A 128 -0.52 -14.00 13.42
N GLU A 129 -0.43 -15.31 13.20
CA GLU A 129 -1.53 -16.15 12.73
C GLU A 129 -2.79 -15.99 13.58
N SER A 130 -2.65 -15.94 14.90
CA SER A 130 -3.77 -15.78 15.82
C SER A 130 -4.49 -14.44 15.67
N SER A 131 -3.74 -13.37 15.40
CA SER A 131 -4.27 -12.03 15.14
C SER A 131 -5.05 -12.01 13.83
N ILE A 132 -4.48 -12.56 12.76
CA ILE A 132 -5.14 -12.65 11.45
C ILE A 132 -6.44 -13.47 11.55
N LYS A 133 -6.40 -14.66 12.14
CA LYS A 133 -7.59 -15.49 12.35
C LYS A 133 -8.69 -14.75 13.10
N LYS A 134 -8.32 -13.99 14.13
CA LYS A 134 -9.28 -13.24 14.95
C LYS A 134 -9.97 -12.14 14.13
N ILE A 135 -9.24 -11.46 13.27
CA ILE A 135 -9.75 -10.42 12.36
C ILE A 135 -10.68 -11.02 11.32
N LEU A 136 -10.24 -12.11 10.65
CA LEU A 136 -11.02 -12.81 9.62
C LEU A 136 -12.33 -13.36 10.16
N ASN A 137 -12.31 -13.94 11.38
CA ASN A 137 -13.52 -14.47 12.05
C ASN A 137 -14.56 -13.38 12.38
N ALA A 138 -14.14 -12.11 12.43
CA ALA A 138 -15.04 -10.98 12.59
C ALA A 138 -15.59 -10.45 11.26
N GLY A 139 -15.24 -11.08 10.12
CA GLY A 139 -15.71 -10.71 8.78
C GLY A 139 -14.90 -9.60 8.13
N ILE A 140 -13.72 -9.25 8.64
CA ILE A 140 -12.85 -8.22 8.07
C ILE A 140 -11.86 -8.89 7.12
N PRO A 141 -11.80 -8.50 5.81
CA PRO A 141 -10.85 -9.07 4.87
C PRO A 141 -9.41 -8.68 5.21
N VAL A 142 -8.48 -9.65 5.10
CA VAL A 142 -7.06 -9.46 5.41
C VAL A 142 -6.19 -9.74 4.20
N MET A 143 -5.25 -8.83 3.90
CA MET A 143 -4.12 -9.00 3.01
C MET A 143 -2.88 -9.28 3.86
N GLY A 144 -2.16 -10.38 3.59
CA GLY A 144 -0.89 -10.70 4.24
C GLY A 144 0.27 -9.91 3.65
N HIS A 145 1.41 -9.87 4.35
CA HIS A 145 2.65 -9.28 3.85
C HIS A 145 3.86 -10.05 4.39
N LEU A 146 4.66 -10.63 3.48
CA LEU A 146 5.84 -11.44 3.79
C LEU A 146 7.08 -10.92 3.04
N GLY A 147 8.24 -11.43 3.42
CA GLY A 147 9.54 -11.03 2.90
C GLY A 147 10.18 -9.95 3.75
N LEU A 148 10.62 -8.85 3.16
CA LEU A 148 10.98 -7.67 3.92
C LEU A 148 9.71 -7.05 4.48
N THR A 149 9.61 -6.99 5.79
CA THR A 149 8.52 -6.34 6.50
C THR A 149 9.10 -5.10 7.20
N PRO A 150 8.83 -3.86 6.69
CA PRO A 150 9.40 -2.62 7.24
C PRO A 150 9.18 -2.42 8.74
N GLN A 151 8.05 -2.92 9.28
CA GLN A 151 7.79 -2.89 10.72
C GLN A 151 8.78 -3.73 11.54
N SER A 152 9.49 -4.67 10.91
CA SER A 152 10.53 -5.49 11.54
C SER A 152 11.95 -4.99 11.28
N ILE A 153 12.12 -3.74 10.83
CA ILE A 153 13.41 -3.21 10.35
C ILE A 153 14.53 -3.34 11.39
N TYR A 154 14.25 -3.10 12.66
CA TYR A 154 15.26 -3.24 13.71
C TYR A 154 15.65 -4.70 14.01
N LYS A 155 14.73 -5.64 13.78
CA LYS A 155 15.03 -7.08 13.84
C LYS A 155 15.96 -7.49 12.70
N PHE A 156 15.72 -6.94 11.50
CA PHE A 156 16.53 -7.25 10.31
C PHE A 156 17.84 -6.47 10.25
N GLY A 157 17.89 -5.28 10.85
CA GLY A 157 19.05 -4.38 10.85
C GLY A 157 19.33 -3.71 9.50
N THR A 158 18.62 -4.06 8.44
CA THR A 158 18.85 -3.55 7.08
C THR A 158 17.67 -3.81 6.16
N TYR A 159 17.53 -2.98 5.12
CA TYR A 159 16.56 -3.13 4.02
C TYR A 159 17.05 -4.07 2.89
N THR A 160 17.86 -5.08 3.18
CA THR A 160 18.35 -6.04 2.17
C THR A 160 17.27 -7.03 1.72
N VAL A 161 17.51 -7.69 0.60
CA VAL A 161 16.67 -8.77 0.06
C VAL A 161 16.60 -9.91 1.07
N ARG A 162 15.38 -10.34 1.41
CA ARG A 162 15.09 -11.44 2.35
C ARG A 162 14.95 -12.79 1.64
N ALA A 163 14.87 -13.85 2.41
CA ALA A 163 14.65 -15.23 1.93
C ALA A 163 15.62 -15.65 0.81
N LYS A 164 16.90 -15.32 0.96
CA LYS A 164 17.98 -15.80 0.09
C LYS A 164 18.45 -17.18 0.49
N GLU A 165 18.49 -17.45 1.80
CA GLU A 165 18.87 -18.73 2.37
C GLU A 165 17.70 -19.71 2.28
N GLU A 166 18.00 -20.99 2.10
CA GLU A 166 17.01 -22.04 1.84
C GLU A 166 15.97 -22.14 2.98
N GLU A 167 16.41 -22.12 4.23
CA GLU A 167 15.56 -22.20 5.40
C GLU A 167 14.53 -21.04 5.45
N GLU A 168 14.99 -19.80 5.19
CA GLU A 168 14.09 -18.63 5.17
C GLU A 168 13.14 -18.69 3.97
N ALA A 169 13.58 -19.21 2.83
CA ALA A 169 12.76 -19.37 1.63
C ALA A 169 11.66 -20.44 1.83
N GLU A 170 11.98 -21.56 2.44
CA GLU A 170 11.01 -22.60 2.80
C GLU A 170 10.00 -22.09 3.82
N GLN A 171 10.48 -21.39 4.86
CA GLN A 171 9.63 -20.76 5.85
C GLN A 171 8.64 -19.78 5.20
N LEU A 172 9.10 -18.92 4.29
CA LEU A 172 8.24 -17.95 3.60
C LEU A 172 7.16 -18.64 2.76
N LEU A 173 7.51 -19.75 2.08
CA LEU A 173 6.57 -20.54 1.29
C LEU A 173 5.48 -21.18 2.19
N GLU A 174 5.87 -21.74 3.33
CA GLU A 174 4.92 -22.33 4.29
C GLU A 174 4.02 -21.26 4.91
N ASP A 175 4.57 -20.09 5.23
CA ASP A 175 3.78 -18.97 5.74
C ASP A 175 2.79 -18.44 4.69
N ALA A 176 3.16 -18.38 3.42
CA ALA A 176 2.25 -17.99 2.34
C ALA A 176 1.06 -18.97 2.22
N LYS A 177 1.33 -20.28 2.24
CA LYS A 177 0.29 -21.32 2.23
C LYS A 177 -0.59 -21.26 3.48
N MET A 178 0.00 -20.96 4.63
CA MET A 178 -0.75 -20.80 5.88
C MET A 178 -1.69 -19.60 5.80
N LEU A 179 -1.21 -18.44 5.30
CA LEU A 179 -2.02 -17.23 5.13
C LEU A 179 -3.22 -17.47 4.20
N GLU A 180 -3.02 -18.16 3.08
CA GLU A 180 -4.12 -18.60 2.21
C GLU A 180 -5.10 -19.51 2.95
N ARG A 181 -4.60 -20.57 3.62
CA ARG A 181 -5.43 -21.55 4.32
C ARG A 181 -6.30 -20.94 5.40
N ILE A 182 -5.83 -19.91 6.10
CA ILE A 182 -6.61 -19.21 7.13
C ILE A 182 -7.58 -18.17 6.58
N GLY A 183 -7.52 -17.85 5.27
CA GLY A 183 -8.52 -17.05 4.58
C GLY A 183 -8.08 -15.64 4.20
N CYS A 184 -6.78 -15.31 4.18
CA CYS A 184 -6.31 -14.07 3.55
C CYS A 184 -6.74 -14.04 2.08
N PHE A 185 -7.18 -12.87 1.59
CA PHE A 185 -7.64 -12.74 0.20
C PHE A 185 -6.53 -12.42 -0.79
N ALA A 186 -5.37 -11.94 -0.32
CA ALA A 186 -4.19 -11.60 -1.11
C ALA A 186 -2.94 -11.57 -0.24
N LEU A 187 -1.76 -11.57 -0.87
CA LEU A 187 -0.46 -11.55 -0.22
C LEU A 187 0.45 -10.53 -0.90
N VAL A 188 1.10 -9.65 -0.13
CA VAL A 188 2.22 -8.84 -0.60
C VAL A 188 3.53 -9.59 -0.35
N LEU A 189 4.44 -9.58 -1.34
CA LEU A 189 5.81 -10.07 -1.22
C LEU A 189 6.79 -8.92 -1.48
N GLU A 190 7.59 -8.57 -0.48
CA GLU A 190 8.53 -7.46 -0.59
C GLU A 190 9.98 -7.93 -0.56
N LYS A 191 10.79 -7.42 -1.51
CA LYS A 191 12.25 -7.57 -1.58
C LYS A 191 12.74 -9.00 -1.31
N ILE A 192 12.24 -9.95 -2.09
CA ILE A 192 12.68 -11.35 -2.11
C ILE A 192 13.17 -11.76 -3.51
N PRO A 193 13.89 -12.88 -3.65
CA PRO A 193 14.31 -13.37 -4.97
C PRO A 193 13.12 -13.60 -5.90
N ALA A 194 13.22 -13.13 -7.15
CA ALA A 194 12.13 -13.21 -8.14
C ALA A 194 11.64 -14.65 -8.41
N LYS A 195 12.55 -15.64 -8.43
CA LYS A 195 12.19 -17.06 -8.60
C LYS A 195 11.38 -17.59 -7.42
N LEU A 196 11.69 -17.16 -6.20
CA LEU A 196 10.93 -17.55 -5.01
C LEU A 196 9.54 -16.92 -5.04
N ALA A 197 9.44 -15.63 -5.38
CA ALA A 197 8.16 -14.96 -5.50
C ALA A 197 7.24 -15.63 -6.54
N GLN A 198 7.79 -16.01 -7.70
CA GLN A 198 7.08 -16.78 -8.71
C GLN A 198 6.60 -18.13 -8.16
N LYS A 199 7.48 -18.89 -7.49
CA LYS A 199 7.12 -20.18 -6.86
C LYS A 199 5.98 -20.02 -5.85
N VAL A 200 5.99 -18.95 -5.04
CA VAL A 200 4.88 -18.64 -4.13
C VAL A 200 3.60 -18.36 -4.90
N ALA A 201 3.65 -17.49 -5.92
CA ALA A 201 2.48 -17.13 -6.70
C ALA A 201 1.84 -18.34 -7.42
N GLU A 202 2.65 -19.29 -7.86
CA GLU A 202 2.18 -20.54 -8.48
C GLU A 202 1.65 -21.57 -7.47
N SER A 203 2.04 -21.46 -6.19
CA SER A 203 1.69 -22.45 -5.15
C SER A 203 0.42 -22.12 -4.35
N ILE A 204 -0.13 -20.92 -4.49
CA ILE A 204 -1.35 -20.46 -3.81
C ILE A 204 -2.34 -19.88 -4.81
N SER A 205 -3.63 -19.93 -4.48
CA SER A 205 -4.72 -19.45 -5.35
C SER A 205 -5.07 -17.98 -5.14
N ILE A 206 -4.71 -17.40 -4.00
CA ILE A 206 -4.92 -15.98 -3.72
C ILE A 206 -3.89 -15.11 -4.48
N PRO A 207 -4.27 -13.87 -4.89
CA PRO A 207 -3.36 -12.96 -5.58
C PRO A 207 -2.09 -12.65 -4.80
N VAL A 208 -0.95 -12.66 -5.49
CA VAL A 208 0.36 -12.26 -4.97
C VAL A 208 0.79 -10.95 -5.62
N ILE A 209 0.99 -9.91 -4.81
CA ILE A 209 1.40 -8.57 -5.23
C ILE A 209 2.86 -8.36 -4.84
N GLY A 210 3.72 -8.05 -5.81
CA GLY A 210 5.14 -7.86 -5.58
C GLY A 210 5.56 -6.41 -5.42
N ILE A 211 6.59 -6.18 -4.61
CA ILE A 211 7.40 -4.98 -4.60
C ILE A 211 8.87 -5.38 -4.43
N GLY A 212 9.69 -5.15 -5.47
CA GLY A 212 11.06 -5.66 -5.48
C GLY A 212 11.15 -7.19 -5.42
N ALA A 213 10.12 -7.88 -5.93
CA ALA A 213 10.00 -9.36 -5.92
C ALA A 213 9.95 -9.96 -7.35
N GLY A 214 10.27 -9.19 -8.38
CA GLY A 214 10.25 -9.62 -9.78
C GLY A 214 8.86 -9.60 -10.41
N GLY A 215 8.78 -10.02 -11.70
CA GLY A 215 7.55 -9.94 -12.51
C GLY A 215 6.71 -11.22 -12.56
N GLY A 216 7.15 -12.31 -11.92
CA GLY A 216 6.47 -13.61 -11.92
C GLY A 216 5.31 -13.72 -10.93
N VAL A 217 4.75 -12.63 -10.48
CA VAL A 217 3.63 -12.51 -9.54
C VAL A 217 2.38 -11.94 -10.22
N ASP A 218 1.24 -11.91 -9.52
CA ASP A 218 -0.05 -11.55 -10.10
C ASP A 218 -0.27 -10.04 -10.19
N GLY A 219 0.46 -9.24 -9.42
CA GLY A 219 0.38 -7.78 -9.45
C GLY A 219 1.63 -7.11 -8.91
N GLN A 220 1.65 -5.78 -8.94
CA GLN A 220 2.76 -4.96 -8.42
C GLN A 220 2.23 -3.80 -7.59
N VAL A 221 2.95 -3.45 -6.53
CA VAL A 221 2.71 -2.23 -5.75
C VAL A 221 3.95 -1.35 -5.73
N LEU A 222 3.75 -0.04 -5.75
CA LEU A 222 4.77 0.97 -5.47
C LEU A 222 4.22 2.02 -4.51
N VAL A 223 5.14 2.71 -3.83
CA VAL A 223 4.82 3.95 -3.12
C VAL A 223 4.64 5.06 -4.17
N LEU A 224 3.49 5.75 -4.15
CA LEU A 224 3.17 6.78 -5.13
C LEU A 224 4.25 7.85 -5.22
N HIS A 225 4.69 8.40 -4.07
CA HIS A 225 5.69 9.46 -4.00
C HIS A 225 7.01 9.07 -4.66
N ASP A 226 7.41 7.81 -4.52
CA ASP A 226 8.61 7.27 -5.17
C ASP A 226 8.41 7.15 -6.67
N MET A 227 7.26 6.59 -7.09
CA MET A 227 6.94 6.35 -8.50
C MET A 227 6.87 7.64 -9.32
N ILE A 228 6.31 8.72 -8.76
CA ILE A 228 6.22 10.02 -9.44
C ILE A 228 7.43 10.93 -9.16
N GLY A 229 8.45 10.43 -8.45
CA GLY A 229 9.70 11.15 -8.21
C GLY A 229 9.60 12.35 -7.26
N MET A 230 8.69 12.29 -6.26
CA MET A 230 8.65 13.29 -5.16
C MET A 230 9.75 13.00 -4.13
N THR A 231 10.06 11.74 -3.85
CA THR A 231 11.17 11.30 -2.99
C THR A 231 12.48 11.32 -3.79
N HIS A 232 13.16 12.48 -3.82
CA HIS A 232 14.28 12.74 -4.72
C HIS A 232 15.47 11.78 -4.51
N GLU A 233 15.83 11.49 -3.27
CA GLU A 233 17.03 10.72 -2.92
C GLU A 233 16.82 9.20 -2.93
N PHE A 234 15.58 8.71 -2.91
CA PHE A 234 15.28 7.28 -2.85
C PHE A 234 15.18 6.66 -4.24
N SER A 235 16.16 5.85 -4.65
CA SER A 235 16.21 5.23 -5.98
C SER A 235 16.68 3.75 -5.92
N PRO A 236 15.93 2.85 -5.29
CA PRO A 236 16.28 1.44 -5.27
C PRO A 236 16.12 0.80 -6.65
N ARG A 237 16.85 -0.30 -6.90
CA ARG A 237 16.86 -1.01 -8.19
C ARG A 237 15.47 -1.39 -8.72
N PHE A 238 14.51 -1.67 -7.85
CA PHE A 238 13.16 -2.11 -8.23
C PHE A 238 12.22 -0.95 -8.58
N LEU A 239 12.60 0.29 -8.24
CA LEU A 239 11.78 1.46 -8.50
C LEU A 239 11.96 1.94 -9.95
N ARG A 240 10.85 2.04 -10.68
CA ARG A 240 10.78 2.81 -11.92
C ARG A 240 10.08 4.13 -11.63
N ARG A 241 10.77 5.24 -11.91
CA ARG A 241 10.16 6.57 -11.88
C ARG A 241 9.44 6.83 -13.19
N TYR A 242 8.22 7.33 -13.11
CA TYR A 242 7.39 7.69 -14.26
C TYR A 242 7.33 9.22 -14.47
N MET A 243 7.74 9.99 -13.46
CA MET A 243 7.86 11.45 -13.48
C MET A 243 9.04 11.88 -12.63
N ASN A 244 9.40 13.17 -12.69
CA ASN A 244 10.37 13.81 -11.80
C ASN A 244 9.70 15.01 -11.09
N LEU A 245 8.67 14.70 -10.30
CA LEU A 245 7.78 15.71 -9.75
C LEU A 245 8.47 16.65 -8.75
N PHE A 246 9.54 16.20 -8.09
CA PHE A 246 10.34 17.06 -7.20
C PHE A 246 10.92 18.26 -7.96
N GLU A 247 11.54 18.05 -9.11
CA GLU A 247 12.12 19.12 -9.93
C GLU A 247 11.04 20.02 -10.54
N ASP A 248 9.99 19.40 -11.10
CA ASP A 248 8.90 20.13 -11.75
C ASP A 248 8.16 21.05 -10.75
N MET A 249 7.84 20.54 -9.57
CA MET A 249 7.21 21.34 -8.51
C MET A 249 8.14 22.42 -7.97
N THR A 250 9.42 22.10 -7.75
CA THR A 250 10.40 23.09 -7.28
C THR A 250 10.51 24.25 -8.27
N LYS A 251 10.55 23.94 -9.57
CA LYS A 251 10.59 24.97 -10.63
C LYS A 251 9.31 25.82 -10.65
N ALA A 252 8.15 25.18 -10.60
CA ALA A 252 6.87 25.89 -10.61
C ALA A 252 6.69 26.80 -9.39
N ILE A 253 7.05 26.29 -8.19
CA ILE A 253 6.99 27.08 -6.94
C ILE A 253 7.99 28.24 -7.00
N GLY A 254 9.20 28.01 -7.54
CA GLY A 254 10.20 29.04 -7.74
C GLY A 254 9.73 30.14 -8.70
N GLN A 255 9.04 29.78 -9.79
CA GLN A 255 8.43 30.75 -10.72
C GLN A 255 7.38 31.60 -10.00
N TYR A 256 6.44 30.97 -9.27
CA TYR A 256 5.46 31.71 -8.48
C TYR A 256 6.10 32.71 -7.50
N ALA A 257 7.16 32.29 -6.82
CA ALA A 257 7.88 33.18 -5.90
C ALA A 257 8.53 34.37 -6.64
N ALA A 258 9.05 34.16 -7.86
CA ALA A 258 9.62 35.22 -8.70
C ALA A 258 8.54 36.20 -9.17
N ASP A 259 7.39 35.71 -9.63
CA ASP A 259 6.27 36.51 -10.13
C ASP A 259 5.69 37.41 -9.03
N VAL A 260 5.52 36.88 -7.82
CA VAL A 260 5.09 37.67 -6.65
C VAL A 260 6.09 38.80 -6.34
N LYS A 261 7.40 38.51 -6.36
CA LYS A 261 8.45 39.49 -6.05
C LYS A 261 8.60 40.56 -7.14
N SER A 262 8.37 40.21 -8.39
CA SER A 262 8.40 41.14 -9.53
C SER A 262 7.09 41.92 -9.68
N LYS A 263 6.06 41.63 -8.90
CA LYS A 263 4.70 42.15 -9.01
C LYS A 263 4.01 41.81 -10.31
N ASP A 264 4.39 40.71 -10.94
CA ASP A 264 3.70 40.15 -12.11
C ASP A 264 2.47 39.34 -11.70
N PHE A 265 2.48 38.76 -10.49
CA PHE A 265 1.33 38.08 -9.89
C PHE A 265 0.91 38.80 -8.57
N PRO A 266 -0.40 39.13 -8.37
CA PRO A 266 -1.46 39.06 -9.37
C PRO A 266 -1.39 40.26 -10.35
N ASN A 267 -1.62 40.01 -11.63
CA ASN A 267 -1.75 41.07 -12.63
C ASN A 267 -3.22 41.58 -12.71
N ALA A 268 -3.48 42.53 -13.59
CA ALA A 268 -4.79 43.18 -13.70
C ALA A 268 -5.98 42.21 -13.99
N ASN A 269 -5.70 41.06 -14.61
CA ASN A 269 -6.73 40.04 -14.94
C ASN A 269 -7.00 39.08 -13.78
N GLU A 270 -6.20 39.12 -12.74
CA GLU A 270 -6.25 38.19 -11.58
C GLU A 270 -6.68 38.90 -10.30
N GLN A 271 -7.16 40.17 -10.42
CA GLN A 271 -7.67 40.99 -9.31
C GLN A 271 -9.20 41.15 -9.39
N TYR A 272 -9.82 41.35 -8.23
CA TYR A 272 -11.25 41.61 -8.09
C TYR A 272 -11.53 43.10 -7.82
#